data_4b1ea869c94a05880df70f6c7012e1b4
#
_entry.id   4b1ea869c94a05880df70f6c7012e1b4
#
_cell.length_a   1.000
_cell.length_b   1.000
_cell.length_c   1.000
_cell.angle_alpha   90.00
_cell.angle_beta   90.00
_cell.angle_gamma   90.00
#
_symmetry.space_group_name_H-M   'P 1'
#
loop_
_entity.id
_entity.type
_entity.pdbx_description
1 polymer ?
#
loop_
_entity_poly.entity_id
_entity_poly.type
_entity_poly.pdbx_seq_one_letter_code
_entity_poly.pdbx_strand_id
1 'polypeptide(L)'
;MPLMTSLLAVILAGATPAAEAPPPSPPLYQLRIYQLNEPSKARFHARFRDHALRIMKRHGFDVAATWEATHDGRPEFVYLLRWRDEAALKAGWAAFRADEEWSRIKRETVSPEAPIMGEIEERTMVLTDYSPGRP
;
A
#
# COMPACT_ATOMS: atom_id res chain seq x y z
N MET A 1 48.78 -30.05 57.90
CA MET A 1 47.86 -30.30 56.78
C MET A 1 47.27 -28.99 56.33
N PRO A 2 47.64 -28.42 55.22
CA PRO A 2 47.04 -27.19 54.79
C PRO A 2 45.68 -27.49 54.14
N LEU A 3 44.65 -26.86 54.64
CA LEU A 3 43.30 -26.85 54.06
C LEU A 3 43.32 -25.95 52.81
N MET A 4 43.20 -26.53 51.64
CA MET A 4 42.99 -25.79 50.41
C MET A 4 41.51 -25.35 50.34
N THR A 5 41.28 -24.08 50.56
CA THR A 5 39.98 -23.47 50.35
C THR A 5 39.85 -23.14 48.86
N SER A 6 39.08 -23.92 48.12
CA SER A 6 38.72 -23.59 46.75
C SER A 6 37.72 -22.46 46.74
N LEU A 7 38.18 -21.31 46.26
CA LEU A 7 37.26 -20.18 45.97
C LEU A 7 36.57 -20.46 44.65
N LEU A 8 35.31 -20.81 44.72
CA LEU A 8 34.44 -20.94 43.53
C LEU A 8 34.02 -19.52 43.12
N ALA A 9 34.66 -19.02 42.07
CA ALA A 9 34.25 -17.76 41.46
C ALA A 9 32.97 -17.99 40.64
N VAL A 10 31.85 -17.56 41.14
CA VAL A 10 30.58 -17.53 40.39
C VAL A 10 30.65 -16.32 39.44
N ILE A 11 30.91 -16.60 38.19
CA ILE A 11 30.78 -15.57 37.14
C ILE A 11 29.30 -15.43 36.84
N LEU A 12 28.68 -14.38 37.39
CA LEU A 12 27.35 -13.94 36.93
C LEU A 12 27.52 -13.40 35.52
N ALA A 13 27.18 -14.20 34.52
CA ALA A 13 27.02 -13.69 33.17
C ALA A 13 25.80 -12.76 33.19
N GLY A 14 26.05 -11.46 33.22
CA GLY A 14 25.02 -10.46 33.08
C GLY A 14 24.35 -10.63 31.72
N ALA A 15 23.06 -11.04 31.68
CA ALA A 15 22.28 -11.05 30.45
C ALA A 15 22.19 -9.62 29.92
N THR A 16 22.74 -9.36 28.76
CA THR A 16 22.53 -8.09 28.04
C THR A 16 21.06 -7.98 27.72
N PRO A 17 20.33 -6.93 28.18
CA PRO A 17 18.93 -6.79 27.79
C PRO A 17 18.84 -6.73 26.26
N ALA A 18 17.97 -7.55 25.68
CA ALA A 18 17.68 -7.47 24.25
C ALA A 18 17.24 -6.03 23.92
N ALA A 19 17.88 -5.43 22.92
CA ALA A 19 17.46 -4.11 22.46
C ALA A 19 15.98 -4.18 22.08
N GLU A 20 15.15 -3.29 22.64
CA GLU A 20 13.77 -3.17 22.25
C GLU A 20 13.71 -2.91 20.74
N ALA A 21 12.88 -3.67 20.03
CA ALA A 21 12.61 -3.40 18.62
C ALA A 21 12.07 -1.97 18.48
N PRO A 22 12.51 -1.18 17.49
CA PRO A 22 11.95 0.14 17.28
C PRO A 22 10.43 0.02 17.10
N PRO A 23 9.64 1.00 17.58
CA PRO A 23 8.21 1.00 17.38
C PRO A 23 7.90 0.87 15.88
N PRO A 24 6.84 0.13 15.49
CA PRO A 24 6.48 0.00 14.10
C PRO A 24 6.24 1.38 13.51
N SER A 25 6.76 1.61 12.29
CA SER A 25 6.50 2.85 11.55
C SER A 25 4.99 3.00 11.32
N PRO A 26 4.44 4.21 11.40
CA PRO A 26 3.04 4.43 11.07
C PRO A 26 2.77 4.01 9.63
N PRO A 27 1.58 3.47 9.33
CA PRO A 27 1.24 3.09 7.96
C PRO A 27 1.24 4.32 7.05
N LEU A 28 1.64 4.10 5.82
CA LEU A 28 1.60 5.10 4.76
C LEU A 28 0.30 4.93 3.99
N TYR A 29 -0.45 6.00 3.81
CA TYR A 29 -1.63 6.02 2.98
C TYR A 29 -1.31 6.63 1.62
N GLN A 30 -1.92 6.12 0.59
CA GLN A 30 -1.79 6.64 -0.76
C GLN A 30 -3.18 6.88 -1.33
N LEU A 31 -3.49 8.14 -1.61
CA LEU A 31 -4.71 8.53 -2.27
C LEU A 31 -4.44 8.64 -3.77
N ARG A 32 -5.32 8.01 -4.57
CA ARG A 32 -5.23 8.10 -6.01
C ARG A 32 -6.57 8.61 -6.55
N ILE A 33 -6.50 9.63 -7.41
CA ILE A 33 -7.65 10.26 -8.04
C ILE A 33 -7.48 10.15 -9.54
N TYR A 34 -8.40 9.47 -10.20
CA TYR A 34 -8.39 9.27 -11.64
C TYR A 34 -9.50 10.09 -12.28
N GLN A 35 -9.14 10.97 -13.20
CA GLN A 35 -10.11 11.66 -14.01
C GLN A 35 -10.74 10.68 -14.99
N LEU A 36 -12.06 10.64 -14.98
CA LEU A 36 -12.83 9.82 -15.92
C LEU A 36 -13.57 10.73 -16.90
N ASN A 37 -14.20 10.12 -17.88
CA ASN A 37 -15.16 10.76 -18.75
C ASN A 37 -16.40 9.88 -18.86
N GLU A 38 -17.55 10.48 -19.13
CA GLU A 38 -18.82 9.73 -19.19
C GLU A 38 -18.80 8.56 -20.18
N PRO A 39 -18.25 8.70 -21.41
CA PRO A 39 -18.23 7.59 -22.35
C PRO A 39 -17.43 6.37 -21.91
N SER A 40 -16.37 6.55 -21.10
CA SER A 40 -15.49 5.44 -20.68
C SER A 40 -15.72 5.00 -19.23
N LYS A 41 -16.53 5.73 -18.47
CA LYS A 41 -16.74 5.48 -17.04
C LYS A 41 -17.11 4.03 -16.73
N ALA A 42 -18.10 3.49 -17.41
CA ALA A 42 -18.57 2.12 -17.17
C ALA A 42 -17.46 1.08 -17.46
N ARG A 43 -16.69 1.27 -18.53
CA ARG A 43 -15.56 0.39 -18.87
C ARG A 43 -14.44 0.46 -17.85
N PHE A 44 -14.15 1.67 -17.34
CA PHE A 44 -13.17 1.83 -16.29
C PHE A 44 -13.57 1.07 -15.03
N HIS A 45 -14.81 1.23 -14.56
CA HIS A 45 -15.31 0.54 -13.38
C HIS A 45 -15.29 -0.98 -13.54
N ALA A 46 -15.70 -1.48 -14.71
CA ALA A 46 -15.63 -2.92 -15.00
C ALA A 46 -14.20 -3.45 -14.93
N ARG A 47 -13.24 -2.75 -15.55
CA ARG A 47 -11.83 -3.13 -15.51
C ARG A 47 -11.26 -3.11 -14.08
N PHE A 48 -11.57 -2.09 -13.32
CA PHE A 48 -11.07 -1.96 -11.95
C PHE A 48 -11.70 -3.00 -11.02
N ARG A 49 -13.03 -3.10 -11.02
CA ARG A 49 -13.79 -4.04 -10.19
C ARG A 49 -13.44 -5.49 -10.47
N ASP A 50 -13.43 -5.86 -11.74
CA ASP A 50 -13.35 -7.26 -12.15
C ASP A 50 -11.90 -7.77 -12.26
N HIS A 51 -10.93 -6.88 -12.45
CA HIS A 51 -9.54 -7.26 -12.70
C HIS A 51 -8.54 -6.57 -11.78
N ALA A 52 -8.50 -5.24 -11.77
CA ALA A 52 -7.45 -4.51 -11.05
C ALA A 52 -7.40 -4.85 -9.57
N LEU A 53 -8.55 -4.87 -8.87
CA LEU A 53 -8.61 -5.17 -7.43
C LEU A 53 -8.02 -6.55 -7.11
N ARG A 54 -8.35 -7.54 -7.89
CA ARG A 54 -7.86 -8.91 -7.72
C ARG A 54 -6.34 -9.00 -7.93
N ILE A 55 -5.84 -8.36 -8.97
CA ILE A 55 -4.42 -8.38 -9.32
C ILE A 55 -3.62 -7.54 -8.31
N MET A 56 -4.13 -6.38 -7.90
CA MET A 56 -3.53 -5.56 -6.84
C MET A 56 -3.37 -6.37 -5.55
N LYS A 57 -4.42 -7.06 -5.14
CA LYS A 57 -4.39 -7.90 -3.94
C LYS A 57 -3.29 -8.97 -4.02
N ARG A 58 -3.09 -9.58 -5.18
CA ARG A 58 -2.03 -10.56 -5.42
C ARG A 58 -0.64 -9.98 -5.17
N HIS A 59 -0.46 -8.68 -5.40
CA HIS A 59 0.81 -7.97 -5.21
C HIS A 59 0.88 -7.17 -3.90
N GLY A 60 0.06 -7.52 -2.92
CA GLY A 60 0.15 -6.96 -1.58
C GLY A 60 -0.52 -5.60 -1.39
N PHE A 61 -1.34 -5.16 -2.34
CA PHE A 61 -2.11 -3.92 -2.18
C PHE A 61 -3.22 -4.11 -1.15
N ASP A 62 -3.32 -3.16 -0.24
CA ASP A 62 -4.43 -3.05 0.70
C ASP A 62 -5.30 -1.85 0.28
N VAL A 63 -6.34 -2.13 -0.50
CA VAL A 63 -7.31 -1.13 -0.92
C VAL A 63 -8.30 -0.91 0.20
N ALA A 64 -8.18 0.23 0.90
CA ALA A 64 -9.01 0.53 2.07
C ALA A 64 -10.43 0.93 1.67
N ALA A 65 -10.58 1.71 0.59
CA ALA A 65 -11.88 2.15 0.10
C ALA A 65 -11.78 2.70 -1.33
N THR A 66 -12.90 2.72 -2.02
CA THR A 66 -13.05 3.30 -3.36
C THR A 66 -14.29 4.19 -3.41
N TRP A 67 -14.22 5.27 -4.18
CA TRP A 67 -15.32 6.21 -4.33
C TRP A 67 -15.51 6.63 -5.78
N GLU A 68 -16.76 6.90 -6.14
CA GLU A 68 -17.09 7.78 -7.26
C GLU A 68 -17.15 9.22 -6.73
N ALA A 69 -16.57 10.15 -7.46
CA ALA A 69 -16.61 11.57 -7.13
C ALA A 69 -16.94 12.40 -8.37
N THR A 70 -17.29 13.63 -8.15
CA THR A 70 -17.48 14.63 -9.20
C THR A 70 -16.67 15.85 -8.83
N HIS A 71 -15.85 16.31 -9.73
CA HIS A 71 -15.04 17.52 -9.57
C HIS A 71 -15.10 18.36 -10.83
N ASP A 72 -15.47 19.63 -10.68
CA ASP A 72 -15.66 20.57 -11.81
C ASP A 72 -16.56 19.99 -12.92
N GLY A 73 -17.64 19.32 -12.52
CA GLY A 73 -18.60 18.70 -13.45
C GLY A 73 -18.11 17.43 -14.15
N ARG A 74 -16.95 16.90 -13.78
CA ARG A 74 -16.39 15.70 -14.38
C ARG A 74 -16.37 14.54 -13.38
N PRO A 75 -16.64 13.31 -13.83
CA PRO A 75 -16.54 12.14 -12.97
C PRO A 75 -15.09 11.83 -12.63
N GLU A 76 -14.89 11.40 -11.39
CA GLU A 76 -13.61 10.91 -10.91
C GLU A 76 -13.80 9.56 -10.23
N PHE A 77 -12.74 8.76 -10.25
CA PHE A 77 -12.62 7.59 -9.41
C PHE A 77 -11.51 7.82 -8.38
N VAL A 78 -11.85 7.63 -7.12
CA VAL A 78 -10.92 7.87 -6.00
C VAL A 78 -10.77 6.58 -5.23
N TYR A 79 -9.54 6.23 -4.87
CA TYR A 79 -9.31 5.12 -3.96
C TYR A 79 -8.15 5.38 -3.02
N LEU A 80 -8.23 4.75 -1.86
CA LEU A 80 -7.26 4.86 -0.79
C LEU A 80 -6.56 3.52 -0.61
N LEU A 81 -5.23 3.56 -0.66
CA LEU A 81 -4.37 2.43 -0.37
C LEU A 81 -3.69 2.63 0.97
N ARG A 82 -3.48 1.54 1.68
CA ARG A 82 -2.69 1.52 2.89
C ARG A 82 -1.46 0.65 2.68
N TRP A 83 -0.30 1.17 3.04
CA TRP A 83 0.98 0.50 2.90
C TRP A 83 1.68 0.44 4.26
N ARG A 84 2.45 -0.62 4.48
CA ARG A 84 3.28 -0.71 5.68
C ARG A 84 4.32 0.42 5.73
N ASP A 85 4.94 0.73 4.58
CA ASP A 85 5.98 1.74 4.42
C ASP A 85 6.16 2.10 2.93
N GLU A 86 7.06 3.03 2.66
CA GLU A 86 7.36 3.47 1.29
C GLU A 86 7.98 2.36 0.44
N ALA A 87 8.81 1.50 1.03
CA ALA A 87 9.42 0.40 0.31
C ALA A 87 8.36 -0.60 -0.19
N ALA A 88 7.37 -0.91 0.65
CA ALA A 88 6.23 -1.76 0.27
C ALA A 88 5.40 -1.14 -0.85
N LEU A 89 5.14 0.17 -0.78
CA LEU A 89 4.46 0.92 -1.84
C LEU A 89 5.19 0.79 -3.18
N LYS A 90 6.48 1.08 -3.19
CA LYS A 90 7.29 1.00 -4.42
C LYS A 90 7.33 -0.40 -5.00
N ALA A 91 7.55 -1.41 -4.14
CA ALA A 91 7.61 -2.81 -4.56
C ALA A 91 6.25 -3.29 -5.10
N GLY A 92 5.15 -2.95 -4.45
CA GLY A 92 3.80 -3.31 -4.88
C GLY A 92 3.46 -2.74 -6.25
N TRP A 93 3.73 -1.45 -6.47
CA TRP A 93 3.50 -0.82 -7.78
C TRP A 93 4.38 -1.39 -8.88
N ALA A 94 5.66 -1.65 -8.58
CA ALA A 94 6.55 -2.27 -9.56
C ALA A 94 6.04 -3.66 -9.98
N ALA A 95 5.63 -4.49 -9.03
CA ALA A 95 5.08 -5.81 -9.30
C ALA A 95 3.76 -5.76 -10.08
N PHE A 96 2.87 -4.85 -9.72
CA PHE A 96 1.60 -4.66 -10.42
C PHE A 96 1.80 -4.22 -11.88
N ARG A 97 2.71 -3.26 -12.12
CA ARG A 97 3.01 -2.81 -13.49
C ARG A 97 3.67 -3.88 -14.33
N ALA A 98 4.45 -4.78 -13.72
CA ALA A 98 5.11 -5.88 -14.41
C ALA A 98 4.20 -7.12 -14.59
N ASP A 99 3.02 -7.12 -14.01
CA ASP A 99 2.10 -8.24 -14.10
C ASP A 99 1.60 -8.45 -15.54
N GLU A 100 1.84 -9.65 -16.08
CA GLU A 100 1.51 -9.97 -17.48
C GLU A 100 0.00 -10.01 -17.72
N GLU A 101 -0.77 -10.51 -16.76
CA GLU A 101 -2.24 -10.51 -16.86
C GLU A 101 -2.78 -9.09 -16.91
N TRP A 102 -2.28 -8.22 -16.03
CA TRP A 102 -2.68 -6.81 -16.02
C TRP A 102 -2.34 -6.10 -17.33
N SER A 103 -1.14 -6.34 -17.86
CA SER A 103 -0.72 -5.79 -19.14
C SER A 103 -1.63 -6.24 -20.28
N ARG A 104 -2.02 -7.52 -20.30
CA ARG A 104 -2.96 -8.07 -21.29
C ARG A 104 -4.34 -7.42 -21.16
N ILE A 105 -4.87 -7.33 -19.95
CA ILE A 105 -6.17 -6.71 -19.68
C ILE A 105 -6.19 -5.25 -20.13
N LYS A 106 -5.14 -4.49 -19.84
CA LYS A 106 -5.04 -3.10 -20.31
C LYS A 106 -5.12 -3.00 -21.84
N ARG A 107 -4.43 -3.88 -22.55
CA ARG A 107 -4.48 -3.90 -24.01
C ARG A 107 -5.87 -4.27 -24.54
N GLU A 108 -6.51 -5.25 -23.93
CA GLU A 108 -7.84 -5.74 -24.37
C GLU A 108 -8.96 -4.76 -24.06
N THR A 109 -8.77 -3.86 -23.10
CA THR A 109 -9.78 -2.90 -22.66
C THR A 109 -9.56 -1.48 -23.19
N VAL A 110 -8.56 -1.28 -24.04
CA VAL A 110 -8.34 0.00 -24.73
C VAL A 110 -9.39 0.19 -25.81
N SER A 111 -9.94 1.41 -25.89
CA SER A 111 -10.77 1.84 -27.02
C SER A 111 -10.02 2.89 -27.84
N PRO A 112 -9.96 2.77 -29.15
CA PRO A 112 -9.35 3.78 -30.00
C PRO A 112 -10.10 5.12 -29.99
N GLU A 113 -11.37 5.11 -29.58
CA GLU A 113 -12.26 6.29 -29.65
C GLU A 113 -12.18 7.20 -28.42
N ALA A 114 -11.78 6.67 -27.27
CA ALA A 114 -11.61 7.46 -26.06
C ALA A 114 -10.66 6.76 -25.10
N PRO A 115 -9.73 7.49 -24.46
CA PRO A 115 -8.92 6.94 -23.38
C PRO A 115 -9.83 6.50 -22.23
N ILE A 116 -9.46 5.40 -21.57
CA ILE A 116 -10.27 4.85 -20.48
C ILE A 116 -10.27 5.76 -19.24
N MET A 117 -9.23 6.55 -19.07
CA MET A 117 -9.09 7.57 -18.02
C MET A 117 -8.18 8.70 -18.49
N GLY A 118 -8.27 9.85 -17.84
CA GLY A 118 -7.41 10.99 -18.04
C GLY A 118 -6.27 11.05 -17.04
N GLU A 119 -6.04 12.23 -16.49
CA GLU A 119 -4.96 12.46 -15.52
C GLU A 119 -5.17 11.69 -14.23
N ILE A 120 -4.03 11.36 -13.60
CA ILE A 120 -3.98 10.72 -12.29
C ILE A 120 -3.30 11.67 -11.33
N GLU A 121 -3.98 12.00 -10.24
CA GLU A 121 -3.36 12.65 -9.09
C GLU A 121 -3.03 11.61 -8.03
N GLU A 122 -1.93 11.82 -7.34
CA GLU A 122 -1.45 10.94 -6.28
C GLU A 122 -0.98 11.75 -5.09
N ARG A 123 -1.35 11.30 -3.89
CA ARG A 123 -0.87 11.88 -2.63
C ARG A 123 -0.50 10.78 -1.67
N THR A 124 0.65 10.91 -1.02
CA THR A 124 1.02 10.07 0.11
C THR A 124 0.75 10.83 1.41
N MET A 125 0.24 10.11 2.40
CA MET A 125 -0.25 10.71 3.65
C MET A 125 0.13 9.83 4.82
N VAL A 126 0.46 10.46 5.93
CA VAL A 126 0.67 9.79 7.21
C VAL A 126 -0.35 10.39 8.18
N LEU A 127 -1.02 9.54 8.96
CA LEU A 127 -1.94 10.03 9.99
C LEU A 127 -1.20 10.90 10.98
N THR A 128 -1.81 12.02 11.36
CA THR A 128 -1.31 12.83 12.47
C THR A 128 -1.43 12.04 13.76
N ASP A 129 -0.63 12.39 14.77
CA ASP A 129 -0.66 11.73 16.09
C ASP A 129 -1.99 11.95 16.83
N TYR A 130 -2.73 12.98 16.45
CA TYR A 130 -4.05 13.30 17.00
C TYR A 130 -5.22 12.89 16.09
N SER A 131 -4.98 12.11 15.03
CA SER A 131 -6.04 11.67 14.13
C SER A 131 -7.01 10.73 14.84
N PRO A 132 -8.33 10.99 14.78
CA PRO A 132 -9.34 10.09 15.38
C PRO A 132 -9.35 8.68 14.78
N GLY A 133 -8.87 8.51 13.53
CA GLY A 133 -8.78 7.22 12.86
C GLY A 133 -7.53 6.41 13.21
N ARG A 134 -6.75 6.86 14.18
CA ARG A 134 -5.55 6.15 14.62
C ARG A 134 -5.94 5.02 15.58
N PRO A 135 -5.47 3.78 15.34
CA PRO A 135 -5.72 2.67 16.27
C PRO A 135 -5.00 2.85 17.62
#